data_12f4ad064aa9a1aaafd2d243b98b204d
#
_entry.id   12f4ad064aa9a1aaafd2d243b98b204d
#
_cell.length_a   1.000
_cell.length_b   1.000
_cell.length_c   1.000
_cell.angle_alpha   90.00
_cell.angle_beta   90.00
_cell.angle_gamma   90.00
#
_symmetry.space_group_name_H-M   'P 1'
#
loop_
_entity.id
_entity.type
_entity.pdbx_description
1 polymer ?
#
loop_
_entity_poly.entity_id
_entity_poly.type
_entity_poly.pdbx_seq_one_letter_code
_entity_poly.pdbx_strand_id
1 'polypeptide(L)'
;PTLILQDTDSRSGMIRVNGNIFFVLRGKATNSTEWETLNNGLHPLQINLDDYYATFGGGAKVNGTLSVTGDVIAYSTSDKNLKNNIKNIDEPLNKLQKINGVTFDWDTSKQEIYSGSDIGVIAQEIEQVLPDAVCTREDGYKAVKYEKIVPLLIESVKELTALVETLQAKIANLEN
;
A
#
# COMPACT_ATOMS: atom_id res chain seq x y z
N PRO A 1 -14.42 -23.14 -24.34
CA PRO A 1 -15.79 -22.61 -24.23
C PRO A 1 -15.73 -21.15 -23.75
N THR A 2 -16.66 -20.32 -24.26
CA THR A 2 -16.78 -18.91 -23.87
C THR A 2 -18.28 -18.59 -23.70
N LEU A 3 -18.62 -17.98 -22.54
CA LEU A 3 -19.92 -17.37 -22.32
C LEU A 3 -19.76 -15.85 -22.53
N ILE A 4 -20.57 -15.26 -23.38
CA ILE A 4 -20.56 -13.83 -23.67
C ILE A 4 -21.83 -13.22 -23.04
N LEU A 5 -21.64 -12.23 -22.18
CA LEU A 5 -22.67 -11.37 -21.61
C LEU A 5 -22.59 -10.06 -22.38
N GLN A 6 -23.29 -9.99 -23.50
CA GLN A 6 -23.22 -8.85 -24.41
C GLN A 6 -24.01 -7.67 -23.86
N ASP A 7 -23.35 -6.51 -23.83
CA ASP A 7 -23.94 -5.23 -23.49
C ASP A 7 -23.96 -4.36 -24.74
N THR A 8 -25.11 -3.81 -25.06
CA THR A 8 -25.33 -3.08 -26.33
C THR A 8 -24.92 -1.59 -26.25
N ASP A 9 -24.84 -1.04 -25.06
CA ASP A 9 -24.50 0.37 -24.80
C ASP A 9 -23.21 0.56 -23.99
N SER A 10 -22.59 -0.54 -23.53
CA SER A 10 -21.35 -0.56 -22.78
C SER A 10 -20.44 -1.71 -23.23
N ARG A 11 -19.33 -1.94 -22.50
CA ARG A 11 -18.41 -3.06 -22.74
C ARG A 11 -19.02 -4.37 -22.23
N SER A 12 -19.07 -5.36 -23.08
CA SER A 12 -19.51 -6.72 -22.74
C SER A 12 -18.60 -7.38 -21.70
N GLY A 13 -19.15 -8.28 -20.89
CA GLY A 13 -18.42 -9.21 -20.04
C GLY A 13 -18.34 -10.59 -20.67
N MET A 14 -17.24 -11.32 -20.43
CA MET A 14 -17.09 -12.69 -20.94
C MET A 14 -16.45 -13.58 -19.88
N ILE A 15 -16.90 -14.84 -19.83
CA ILE A 15 -16.31 -15.90 -19.02
C ILE A 15 -15.75 -16.97 -19.96
N ARG A 16 -14.51 -17.36 -19.76
CA ARG A 16 -13.82 -18.33 -20.63
C ARG A 16 -12.90 -19.25 -19.83
N VAL A 17 -12.83 -20.51 -20.25
CA VAL A 17 -11.76 -21.43 -19.82
C VAL A 17 -10.91 -21.77 -21.05
N ASN A 18 -9.60 -21.60 -20.95
CA ASN A 18 -8.64 -21.93 -22.00
C ASN A 18 -7.26 -22.19 -21.38
N GLY A 19 -6.60 -23.28 -21.80
CA GLY A 19 -5.24 -23.60 -21.34
C GLY A 19 -5.13 -23.67 -19.82
N ASN A 20 -6.03 -24.38 -19.15
CA ASN A 20 -6.11 -24.49 -17.68
C ASN A 20 -6.29 -23.16 -16.90
N ILE A 21 -6.75 -22.12 -17.56
CA ILE A 21 -7.02 -20.83 -16.91
C ILE A 21 -8.50 -20.47 -17.08
N PHE A 22 -9.13 -20.10 -15.97
CA PHE A 22 -10.43 -19.46 -15.94
C PHE A 22 -10.26 -17.95 -16.03
N PHE A 23 -10.95 -17.31 -16.96
CA PHE A 23 -10.88 -15.88 -17.20
C PHE A 23 -12.22 -15.20 -16.99
N VAL A 24 -12.19 -14.02 -16.38
CA VAL A 24 -13.20 -12.98 -16.57
C VAL A 24 -12.59 -11.93 -17.50
N LEU A 25 -13.18 -11.74 -18.67
CA LEU A 25 -12.68 -10.88 -19.73
C LEU A 25 -13.58 -9.65 -19.87
N ARG A 26 -13.04 -8.56 -20.42
CA ARG A 26 -13.83 -7.40 -20.84
C ARG A 26 -13.85 -7.28 -22.35
N GLY A 27 -14.95 -6.79 -22.88
CA GLY A 27 -15.12 -6.46 -24.28
C GLY A 27 -14.16 -5.35 -24.72
N LYS A 28 -13.61 -5.47 -25.93
CA LYS A 28 -12.68 -4.52 -26.55
C LYS A 28 -13.26 -3.12 -26.74
N ALA A 29 -14.55 -3.06 -27.02
CA ALA A 29 -15.30 -1.82 -27.23
C ALA A 29 -16.77 -2.02 -26.79
N THR A 30 -17.56 -0.94 -26.84
CA THR A 30 -19.01 -0.99 -26.68
C THR A 30 -19.62 -2.02 -27.61
N ASN A 31 -20.55 -2.84 -27.10
CA ASN A 31 -21.26 -3.89 -27.85
C ASN A 31 -20.34 -4.90 -28.59
N SER A 32 -19.09 -5.09 -28.14
CA SER A 32 -18.14 -5.99 -28.76
C SER A 32 -18.22 -7.40 -28.18
N THR A 33 -18.18 -8.42 -29.04
CA THR A 33 -17.98 -9.83 -28.69
C THR A 33 -16.49 -10.25 -28.73
N GLU A 34 -15.60 -9.33 -29.10
CA GLU A 34 -14.16 -9.50 -28.99
C GLU A 34 -13.70 -8.99 -27.61
N TRP A 35 -12.69 -9.61 -27.02
CA TRP A 35 -12.09 -9.19 -25.77
C TRP A 35 -10.74 -8.53 -25.99
N GLU A 36 -10.30 -7.77 -24.98
CA GLU A 36 -8.95 -7.21 -24.90
C GLU A 36 -8.30 -7.50 -23.54
N THR A 37 -6.98 -7.42 -23.50
CA THR A 37 -6.21 -7.40 -22.25
C THR A 37 -6.15 -5.98 -21.66
N LEU A 38 -5.80 -5.85 -20.39
CA LEU A 38 -5.35 -4.60 -19.79
C LEU A 38 -3.98 -4.18 -20.39
N ASN A 39 -3.56 -2.95 -20.14
CA ASN A 39 -2.30 -2.40 -20.69
C ASN A 39 -1.05 -3.21 -20.30
N ASN A 40 -1.12 -3.99 -19.23
CA ASN A 40 -0.07 -4.90 -18.76
C ASN A 40 -0.16 -6.32 -19.35
N GLY A 41 -1.05 -6.54 -20.32
CA GLY A 41 -1.29 -7.86 -20.93
C GLY A 41 -2.16 -8.80 -20.08
N LEU A 42 -2.62 -8.38 -18.89
CA LEU A 42 -3.45 -9.18 -18.00
C LEU A 42 -4.95 -8.97 -18.26
N HIS A 43 -5.76 -9.88 -17.78
CA HIS A 43 -7.22 -9.77 -17.76
C HIS A 43 -7.71 -9.26 -16.40
N PRO A 44 -8.95 -8.71 -16.31
CA PRO A 44 -9.53 -8.27 -15.04
C PRO A 44 -9.44 -9.29 -13.92
N LEU A 45 -9.75 -10.55 -14.22
CA LEU A 45 -9.51 -11.69 -13.32
C LEU A 45 -9.12 -12.91 -14.15
N GLN A 46 -8.10 -13.61 -13.71
CA GLN A 46 -7.75 -14.95 -14.19
C GLN A 46 -7.42 -15.85 -13.01
N ILE A 47 -7.85 -17.10 -13.07
CA ILE A 47 -7.58 -18.11 -12.05
C ILE A 47 -6.88 -19.27 -12.77
N ASN A 48 -5.66 -19.58 -12.36
CA ASN A 48 -4.97 -20.78 -12.80
C ASN A 48 -5.59 -22.00 -12.10
N LEU A 49 -6.02 -22.98 -12.87
CA LEU A 49 -6.75 -24.16 -12.36
C LEU A 49 -5.79 -25.25 -11.86
N ASP A 50 -4.49 -25.16 -12.12
CA ASP A 50 -3.49 -26.12 -11.61
C ASP A 50 -2.99 -25.76 -10.21
N ASP A 51 -2.76 -24.46 -9.92
CA ASP A 51 -2.22 -23.97 -8.65
C ASP A 51 -3.21 -23.11 -7.85
N TYR A 52 -4.40 -22.86 -8.41
CA TYR A 52 -5.50 -22.09 -7.80
C TYR A 52 -5.18 -20.61 -7.53
N TYR A 53 -4.10 -20.07 -8.09
CA TYR A 53 -3.80 -18.64 -7.97
C TYR A 53 -4.79 -17.79 -8.75
N ALA A 54 -5.35 -16.78 -8.07
CA ALA A 54 -6.18 -15.74 -8.68
C ALA A 54 -5.35 -14.48 -8.92
N THR A 55 -5.32 -13.99 -10.15
CA THR A 55 -4.64 -12.74 -10.52
C THR A 55 -5.69 -11.69 -10.89
N PHE A 56 -5.64 -10.54 -10.20
CA PHE A 56 -6.43 -9.35 -10.50
C PHE A 56 -5.55 -8.38 -11.29
N GLY A 57 -5.73 -8.30 -12.60
CA GLY A 57 -4.85 -7.51 -13.47
C GLY A 57 -4.97 -5.99 -13.28
N GLY A 58 -6.11 -5.51 -12.81
CA GLY A 58 -6.37 -4.09 -12.54
C GLY A 58 -6.35 -3.71 -11.06
N GLY A 59 -6.05 -4.65 -10.17
CA GLY A 59 -6.16 -4.47 -8.72
C GLY A 59 -7.49 -4.95 -8.15
N ALA A 60 -7.60 -4.93 -6.83
CA ALA A 60 -8.80 -5.28 -6.08
C ALA A 60 -9.10 -4.20 -5.03
N LYS A 61 -10.38 -3.80 -4.90
CA LYS A 61 -10.85 -2.90 -3.85
C LYS A 61 -11.79 -3.71 -2.93
N VAL A 62 -11.44 -3.79 -1.66
CA VAL A 62 -12.25 -4.47 -0.64
C VAL A 62 -12.90 -3.39 0.23
N ASN A 63 -14.25 -3.33 0.24
CA ASN A 63 -15.01 -2.38 1.06
C ASN A 63 -15.33 -2.93 2.46
N GLY A 64 -14.51 -3.79 2.99
CA GLY A 64 -14.65 -4.43 4.29
C GLY A 64 -13.31 -4.98 4.73
N THR A 65 -13.33 -5.99 5.59
CA THR A 65 -12.13 -6.64 6.09
C THR A 65 -11.58 -7.64 5.07
N LEU A 66 -10.27 -7.58 4.79
CA LEU A 66 -9.53 -8.64 4.13
C LEU A 66 -8.85 -9.50 5.21
N SER A 67 -9.28 -10.76 5.35
CA SER A 67 -8.63 -11.73 6.24
C SER A 67 -7.69 -12.63 5.44
N VAL A 68 -6.44 -12.71 5.85
CA VAL A 68 -5.41 -13.55 5.24
C VAL A 68 -4.83 -14.45 6.30
N THR A 69 -4.85 -15.79 6.09
CA THR A 69 -4.33 -16.77 7.05
C THR A 69 -2.84 -17.09 6.87
N GLY A 70 -2.27 -16.70 5.73
CA GLY A 70 -0.84 -16.82 5.43
C GLY A 70 -0.15 -15.46 5.39
N ASP A 71 1.02 -15.41 4.78
CA ASP A 71 1.79 -14.18 4.63
C ASP A 71 1.17 -13.22 3.61
N VAL A 72 1.28 -11.92 3.87
CA VAL A 72 0.98 -10.87 2.92
C VAL A 72 2.29 -10.31 2.36
N ILE A 73 2.58 -10.58 1.08
CA ILE A 73 3.74 -10.02 0.38
C ILE A 73 3.27 -8.74 -0.31
N ALA A 74 3.50 -7.60 0.35
CA ALA A 74 3.18 -6.29 -0.18
C ALA A 74 4.43 -5.39 -0.14
N TYR A 75 4.51 -4.41 -1.05
CA TYR A 75 5.64 -3.46 -1.11
C TYR A 75 7.03 -4.12 -1.20
N SER A 76 7.08 -5.33 -1.79
CA SER A 76 8.27 -6.19 -1.81
C SER A 76 9.38 -5.69 -2.75
N THR A 77 9.09 -4.78 -3.67
CA THR A 77 10.05 -4.29 -4.66
C THR A 77 10.98 -3.25 -4.03
N SER A 78 12.15 -3.70 -3.54
CA SER A 78 13.16 -2.84 -2.91
C SER A 78 14.58 -3.05 -3.45
N ASP A 79 14.73 -3.69 -4.62
CA ASP A 79 16.02 -3.92 -5.25
C ASP A 79 16.72 -2.58 -5.56
N LYS A 80 18.01 -2.49 -5.21
CA LYS A 80 18.86 -1.32 -5.46
C LYS A 80 18.93 -0.96 -6.96
N ASN A 81 18.92 -1.97 -7.83
CA ASN A 81 19.02 -1.78 -9.28
C ASN A 81 17.79 -1.08 -9.89
N LEU A 82 16.67 -1.01 -9.16
CA LEU A 82 15.46 -0.31 -9.56
C LEU A 82 15.37 1.12 -8.99
N LYS A 83 16.43 1.59 -8.32
CA LYS A 83 16.43 2.87 -7.60
C LYS A 83 17.57 3.76 -8.10
N ASN A 84 17.25 5.03 -8.30
CA ASN A 84 18.22 6.08 -8.63
C ASN A 84 18.31 7.12 -7.50
N ASN A 85 19.41 7.86 -7.44
CA ASN A 85 19.61 8.98 -6.52
C ASN A 85 19.40 8.60 -5.04
N ILE A 86 19.87 7.41 -4.64
CA ILE A 86 19.74 6.90 -3.28
C ILE A 86 20.51 7.82 -2.32
N LYS A 87 19.79 8.35 -1.32
CA LYS A 87 20.34 9.19 -0.23
C LYS A 87 19.73 8.76 1.09
N ASN A 88 20.48 8.92 2.17
CA ASN A 88 19.92 8.75 3.51
C ASN A 88 18.91 9.85 3.80
N ILE A 89 17.98 9.57 4.72
CA ILE A 89 17.04 10.57 5.20
C ILE A 89 17.82 11.57 6.07
N ASP A 90 17.74 12.83 5.72
CA ASP A 90 18.34 13.92 6.46
C ASP A 90 17.53 14.28 7.71
N GLU A 91 18.18 14.73 8.77
CA GLU A 91 17.60 15.17 10.05
C GLU A 91 16.51 14.20 10.60
N PRO A 92 16.77 12.89 10.67
CA PRO A 92 15.71 11.92 10.94
C PRO A 92 15.10 12.09 12.34
N LEU A 93 15.88 12.39 13.37
CA LEU A 93 15.35 12.65 14.72
C LEU A 93 14.47 13.90 14.77
N ASN A 94 14.89 14.98 14.11
CA ASN A 94 14.09 16.21 14.02
C ASN A 94 12.73 15.94 13.34
N LYS A 95 12.73 15.15 12.27
CA LYS A 95 11.51 14.74 11.59
C LYS A 95 10.63 13.86 12.48
N LEU A 96 11.23 12.88 13.14
CA LEU A 96 10.50 11.95 14.02
C LEU A 96 9.84 12.66 15.21
N GLN A 97 10.52 13.66 15.80
CA GLN A 97 9.99 14.43 16.93
C GLN A 97 8.73 15.26 16.60
N LYS A 98 8.44 15.46 15.32
CA LYS A 98 7.22 16.16 14.84
C LYS A 98 6.03 15.23 14.64
N ILE A 99 6.21 13.94 14.87
CA ILE A 99 5.18 12.92 14.73
C ILE A 99 4.78 12.45 16.11
N ASN A 100 3.49 12.48 16.40
CA ASN A 100 2.94 11.98 17.65
C ASN A 100 2.26 10.63 17.44
N GLY A 101 2.57 9.66 18.31
CA GLY A 101 1.73 8.51 18.55
C GLY A 101 0.58 8.92 19.47
N VAL A 102 -0.64 8.67 19.04
CA VAL A 102 -1.85 9.13 19.76
C VAL A 102 -2.85 8.00 19.98
N THR A 103 -3.62 8.10 21.04
CA THR A 103 -4.88 7.38 21.20
C THR A 103 -6.02 8.31 20.81
N PHE A 104 -7.07 7.79 20.19
CA PHE A 104 -8.21 8.58 19.72
C PHE A 104 -9.47 7.74 19.71
N ASP A 105 -10.62 8.39 19.62
CA ASP A 105 -11.91 7.75 19.37
C ASP A 105 -12.34 8.03 17.93
N TRP A 106 -12.89 7.03 17.26
CA TRP A 106 -13.43 7.18 15.91
C TRP A 106 -14.71 8.02 15.92
N ASP A 107 -14.74 9.06 15.09
CA ASP A 107 -15.92 9.90 14.89
C ASP A 107 -16.92 9.17 13.98
N THR A 108 -17.88 8.48 14.58
CA THR A 108 -18.92 7.72 13.88
C THR A 108 -19.93 8.60 13.13
N SER A 109 -19.90 9.92 13.31
CA SER A 109 -20.72 10.84 12.52
C SER A 109 -20.13 11.11 11.13
N LYS A 110 -18.85 10.81 10.92
CA LYS A 110 -18.10 11.07 9.67
C LYS A 110 -17.71 9.81 8.91
N GLN A 111 -17.80 8.65 9.53
CA GLN A 111 -17.52 7.35 8.92
C GLN A 111 -18.26 6.24 9.68
N GLU A 112 -18.58 5.14 8.99
CA GLU A 112 -19.40 4.04 9.53
C GLU A 112 -18.60 2.73 9.71
N ILE A 113 -17.30 2.72 9.37
CA ILE A 113 -16.48 1.50 9.32
C ILE A 113 -15.90 1.16 10.68
N TYR A 114 -15.47 2.20 11.43
CA TYR A 114 -14.77 2.04 12.69
C TYR A 114 -15.53 2.71 13.84
N SER A 115 -15.40 2.16 15.05
CA SER A 115 -15.99 2.72 16.26
C SER A 115 -15.11 2.42 17.48
N GLY A 116 -15.30 3.19 18.56
CA GLY A 116 -14.53 3.04 19.79
C GLY A 116 -13.13 3.67 19.72
N SER A 117 -12.30 3.33 20.69
CA SER A 117 -10.94 3.87 20.84
C SER A 117 -9.95 3.09 19.99
N ASP A 118 -8.94 3.80 19.49
CA ASP A 118 -7.86 3.21 18.67
C ASP A 118 -6.53 3.97 18.93
N ILE A 119 -5.44 3.49 18.32
CA ILE A 119 -4.10 4.06 18.42
C ILE A 119 -3.50 4.24 17.05
N GLY A 120 -2.78 5.33 16.85
CA GLY A 120 -2.13 5.57 15.54
C GLY A 120 -1.35 6.87 15.51
N VAL A 121 -1.19 7.41 14.32
CA VAL A 121 -0.54 8.69 14.04
C VAL A 121 -1.48 9.61 13.27
N ILE A 122 -1.19 10.90 13.26
CA ILE A 122 -1.97 11.90 12.54
C ILE A 122 -1.39 12.11 11.13
N ALA A 123 -2.21 11.86 10.11
CA ALA A 123 -1.77 11.94 8.70
C ALA A 123 -1.21 13.33 8.34
N GLN A 124 -1.76 14.40 8.90
CA GLN A 124 -1.29 15.78 8.67
C GLN A 124 0.09 16.05 9.26
N GLU A 125 0.45 15.43 10.38
CA GLU A 125 1.81 15.51 10.94
C GLU A 125 2.82 14.75 10.07
N ILE A 126 2.45 13.54 9.65
CA ILE A 126 3.28 12.75 8.73
C ILE A 126 3.51 13.50 7.42
N GLU A 127 2.49 14.13 6.86
CA GLU A 127 2.59 14.87 5.58
C GLU A 127 3.62 16.01 5.64
N GLN A 128 3.78 16.66 6.79
CA GLN A 128 4.76 17.76 6.95
C GLN A 128 6.22 17.29 6.89
N VAL A 129 6.49 16.05 7.25
CA VAL A 129 7.88 15.51 7.33
C VAL A 129 8.17 14.42 6.31
N LEU A 130 7.16 13.67 5.90
CA LEU A 130 7.22 12.57 4.93
C LEU A 130 5.99 12.61 3.99
N PRO A 131 5.87 13.57 3.09
CA PRO A 131 4.67 13.72 2.24
C PRO A 131 4.38 12.45 1.40
N ASP A 132 5.41 11.72 0.97
CA ASP A 132 5.26 10.47 0.22
C ASP A 132 4.62 9.31 1.03
N ALA A 133 4.58 9.43 2.36
CA ALA A 133 3.92 8.48 3.24
C ALA A 133 2.42 8.75 3.40
N VAL A 134 1.89 9.81 2.80
CA VAL A 134 0.47 10.17 2.88
C VAL A 134 -0.17 10.12 1.50
N CYS A 135 -1.41 9.68 1.43
CA CYS A 135 -2.23 9.79 0.24
C CYS A 135 -3.63 10.27 0.62
N THR A 136 -4.29 10.96 -0.31
CA THR A 136 -5.70 11.32 -0.19
C THR A 136 -6.54 10.20 -0.78
N ARG A 137 -7.52 9.72 -0.02
CA ARG A 137 -8.47 8.69 -0.44
C ARG A 137 -9.56 9.32 -1.34
N GLU A 138 -10.36 8.47 -1.99
CA GLU A 138 -11.47 8.91 -2.86
C GLU A 138 -12.53 9.73 -2.10
N ASP A 139 -12.69 9.49 -0.79
CA ASP A 139 -13.60 10.21 0.10
C ASP A 139 -13.04 11.55 0.60
N GLY A 140 -11.84 11.94 0.14
CA GLY A 140 -11.17 13.18 0.50
C GLY A 140 -10.36 13.13 1.81
N TYR A 141 -10.47 12.07 2.61
CA TYR A 141 -9.67 11.90 3.82
C TYR A 141 -8.25 11.41 3.52
N LYS A 142 -7.31 11.81 4.38
CA LYS A 142 -5.91 11.38 4.27
C LYS A 142 -5.71 10.01 4.91
N ALA A 143 -4.83 9.20 4.31
CA ALA A 143 -4.39 7.91 4.84
C ALA A 143 -2.87 7.85 4.88
N VAL A 144 -2.34 7.11 5.84
CA VAL A 144 -0.91 6.93 6.07
C VAL A 144 -0.49 5.56 5.55
N LYS A 145 0.58 5.54 4.77
CA LYS A 145 1.32 4.34 4.37
C LYS A 145 2.35 4.04 5.45
N TYR A 146 1.94 3.30 6.47
CA TYR A 146 2.76 3.05 7.67
C TYR A 146 4.12 2.44 7.37
N GLU A 147 4.23 1.61 6.34
CA GLU A 147 5.50 1.00 5.92
C GLU A 147 6.56 2.03 5.50
N LYS A 148 6.16 3.23 5.08
CA LYS A 148 7.07 4.32 4.72
C LYS A 148 7.65 5.07 5.92
N ILE A 149 7.11 4.85 7.11
CA ILE A 149 7.64 5.41 8.36
C ILE A 149 8.86 4.59 8.82
N VAL A 150 8.94 3.31 8.47
CA VAL A 150 10.02 2.42 8.90
C VAL A 150 11.42 2.94 8.54
N PRO A 151 11.70 3.41 7.31
CA PRO A 151 13.00 4.00 6.98
C PRO A 151 13.38 5.22 7.83
N LEU A 152 12.40 6.06 8.20
CA LEU A 152 12.63 7.19 9.11
C LEU A 152 13.02 6.69 10.50
N LEU A 153 12.34 5.69 11.03
CA LEU A 153 12.67 5.08 12.31
C LEU A 153 14.09 4.48 12.30
N ILE A 154 14.49 3.80 11.22
CA ILE A 154 15.83 3.22 11.07
C ILE A 154 16.90 4.32 11.18
N GLU A 155 16.79 5.40 10.41
CA GLU A 155 17.78 6.47 10.43
C GLU A 155 17.74 7.26 11.75
N SER A 156 16.56 7.44 12.37
CA SER A 156 16.44 8.07 13.70
C SER A 156 17.12 7.26 14.80
N VAL A 157 16.98 5.93 14.79
CA VAL A 157 17.68 5.06 15.75
C VAL A 157 19.19 5.16 15.57
N LYS A 158 19.69 5.17 14.33
CA LYS A 158 21.14 5.33 14.05
C LYS A 158 21.66 6.66 14.55
N GLU A 159 20.96 7.76 14.30
CA GLU A 159 21.36 9.10 14.79
C GLU A 159 21.36 9.13 16.32
N LEU A 160 20.32 8.59 16.97
CA LEU A 160 20.24 8.50 18.43
C LEU A 160 21.41 7.67 19.00
N THR A 161 21.73 6.54 18.39
CA THR A 161 22.86 5.69 18.81
C THR A 161 24.17 6.45 18.78
N ALA A 162 24.44 7.17 17.68
CA ALA A 162 25.67 7.98 17.56
C ALA A 162 25.74 9.11 18.58
N LEU A 163 24.60 9.73 18.91
CA LEU A 163 24.52 10.74 19.98
C LEU A 163 24.83 10.13 21.37
N VAL A 164 24.28 8.94 21.66
CA VAL A 164 24.56 8.22 22.91
C VAL A 164 26.05 7.87 23.04
N GLU A 165 26.65 7.31 22.01
CA GLU A 165 28.09 6.99 21.98
C GLU A 165 28.95 8.24 22.20
N THR A 166 28.58 9.37 21.59
CA THR A 166 29.25 10.64 21.78
C THR A 166 29.18 11.14 23.23
N LEU A 167 27.99 11.00 23.86
CA LEU A 167 27.78 11.38 25.26
C LEU A 167 28.57 10.48 26.21
N GLN A 168 28.56 9.17 25.98
CA GLN A 168 29.36 8.22 26.75
C GLN A 168 30.86 8.54 26.71
N ALA A 169 31.39 8.84 25.54
CA ALA A 169 32.77 9.24 25.38
C ALA A 169 33.11 10.55 26.15
N LYS A 170 32.19 11.53 26.13
CA LYS A 170 32.38 12.78 26.90
C LYS A 170 32.36 12.53 28.42
N ILE A 171 31.44 11.66 28.89
CA ILE A 171 31.38 11.31 30.32
C ILE A 171 32.68 10.63 30.76
N ALA A 172 33.14 9.62 30.01
CA ALA A 172 34.39 8.92 30.31
C ALA A 172 35.61 9.87 30.36
N ASN A 173 35.61 10.93 29.55
CA ASN A 173 36.68 11.94 29.58
C ASN A 173 36.56 12.92 30.76
N LEU A 174 35.42 13.06 31.40
CA LEU A 174 35.20 13.89 32.58
C LEU A 174 35.51 13.17 33.89
N GLU A 175 35.52 11.83 33.87
CA GLU A 175 35.79 10.97 35.01
C GLU A 175 37.29 10.64 35.18
N ASN A 176 38.15 11.01 34.19
CA ASN A 176 39.59 10.87 34.22
C ASN A 176 40.27 12.22 34.50
#